data_1db2d16fcc5c47b8c359959c1fcfec5b
#
_entry.id   1db2d16fcc5c47b8c359959c1fcfec5b
#
_cell.length_a   1.000
_cell.length_b   1.000
_cell.length_c   1.000
_cell.angle_alpha   90.00
_cell.angle_beta   90.00
_cell.angle_gamma   90.00
#
_symmetry.space_group_name_H-M   'P 1'
#
loop_
_entity.id
_entity.type
_entity.pdbx_description
1 polymer ?
#
loop_
_entity_poly.entity_id
_entity_poly.type
_entity_poly.pdbx_seq_one_letter_code
_entity_poly.pdbx_strand_id
1 'polypeptide(L)' 'DKGEVKRLIDSLIQARDPEVTIDSMRKLDFSYIFTLSKRERCEEVELTRSEIEDSWDWRRGNIDSTLRKKIENTIAEL' A
#
# COMPACT_ATOMS: atom_id res chain seq x y z
N ASP A 1 7.28 10.87 -5.47
CA ASP A 1 6.21 11.77 -5.05
C ASP A 1 4.95 11.00 -4.65
N LYS A 2 3.95 11.70 -4.15
CA LYS A 2 2.71 11.07 -3.67
C LYS A 2 2.00 10.26 -4.75
N GLY A 3 2.03 10.73 -5.98
CA GLY A 3 1.40 10.01 -7.10
C GLY A 3 2.05 8.67 -7.37
N GLU A 4 3.39 8.63 -7.35
CA GLU A 4 4.14 7.38 -7.56
C GLU A 4 3.93 6.41 -6.41
N VAL A 5 3.92 6.91 -5.17
CA VAL A 5 3.66 6.07 -3.99
C VAL A 5 2.28 5.43 -4.12
N LYS A 6 1.29 6.22 -4.48
CA LYS A 6 -0.08 5.70 -4.64
C LYS A 6 -0.15 4.64 -5.74
N ARG A 7 0.55 4.85 -6.86
CA ARG A 7 0.57 3.87 -7.96
C ARG A 7 1.20 2.55 -7.53
N LEU A 8 2.30 2.62 -6.76
CA LEU A 8 2.94 1.43 -6.21
C LEU A 8 1.95 0.63 -5.37
N ILE A 9 1.30 1.28 -4.42
CA ILE A 9 0.41 0.60 -3.50
C ILE A 9 -0.83 0.08 -4.24
N ASP A 10 -1.40 0.88 -5.13
CA ASP A 10 -2.54 0.45 -5.94
C ASP A 10 -2.21 -0.78 -6.79
N SER A 11 -1.01 -0.82 -7.35
CA SER A 11 -0.56 -1.97 -8.14
C SER A 11 -0.55 -3.25 -7.32
N LEU A 12 -0.05 -3.17 -6.07
CA LEU A 12 -0.02 -4.34 -5.18
C LEU A 12 -1.43 -4.77 -4.77
N ILE A 13 -2.28 -3.79 -4.48
CA ILE A 13 -3.67 -4.07 -4.10
C ILE A 13 -4.42 -4.74 -5.26
N GLN A 14 -4.32 -4.18 -6.47
CA GLN A 14 -5.03 -4.73 -7.62
C GLN A 14 -4.58 -6.13 -7.97
N ALA A 15 -3.29 -6.43 -7.77
CA ALA A 15 -2.77 -7.77 -8.01
C ALA A 15 -3.28 -8.79 -6.99
N ARG A 16 -3.65 -8.34 -5.78
CA ARG A 16 -4.09 -9.23 -4.70
C ARG A 16 -5.60 -9.34 -4.63
N ASP A 17 -6.31 -8.21 -4.69
CA ASP A 17 -7.77 -8.18 -4.58
C ASP A 17 -8.31 -6.92 -5.26
N PRO A 18 -8.82 -7.04 -6.50
CA PRO A 18 -9.29 -5.88 -7.24
C PRO A 18 -10.51 -5.18 -6.63
N GLU A 19 -11.19 -5.79 -5.67
CA GLU A 19 -12.33 -5.15 -5.00
C GLU A 19 -11.89 -4.16 -3.92
N VAL A 20 -10.62 -4.17 -3.53
CA VAL A 20 -10.11 -3.25 -2.51
C VAL A 20 -9.77 -1.92 -3.15
N THR A 21 -10.16 -0.84 -2.50
CA THR A 21 -9.88 0.53 -2.96
C THR A 21 -9.08 1.29 -1.92
N ILE A 22 -8.31 2.26 -2.39
CA ILE A 22 -7.61 3.22 -1.52
C ILE A 22 -8.56 4.39 -1.30
N ASP A 23 -8.99 4.58 -0.06
CA ASP A 23 -9.89 5.68 0.29
C ASP A 23 -9.13 6.96 0.60
N SER A 24 -7.96 6.84 1.22
CA SER A 24 -7.13 8.00 1.53
C SER A 24 -5.67 7.60 1.71
N MET A 25 -4.81 8.59 1.55
CA MET A 25 -3.39 8.47 1.81
C MET A 25 -2.95 9.72 2.55
N ARG A 26 -2.28 9.54 3.70
CA ARG A 26 -1.72 10.64 4.47
C ARG A 26 -0.20 10.49 4.51
N LYS A 27 0.49 11.55 4.18
CA LYS A 27 1.96 11.57 4.25
C LYS A 27 2.37 12.14 5.61
N LEU A 28 3.16 11.36 6.35
CA LEU A 28 3.80 11.79 7.59
C LEU A 28 5.30 12.01 7.32
N ASP A 29 6.06 12.39 8.36
CA ASP A 29 7.49 12.68 8.16
C ASP A 29 8.27 11.45 7.69
N PHE A 30 7.97 10.28 8.25
CA PHE A 30 8.74 9.07 7.97
C PHE A 30 7.89 7.90 7.50
N SER A 31 6.61 8.16 7.18
CA SER A 31 5.72 7.09 6.75
C SER A 31 4.54 7.64 5.96
N TYR A 32 3.78 6.71 5.38
CA TYR A 32 2.51 6.99 4.74
C TYR A 32 1.45 6.11 5.38
N ILE A 33 0.27 6.65 5.61
CA ILE A 33 -0.86 5.87 6.13
C ILE A 33 -1.92 5.81 5.03
N PHE A 34 -2.25 4.59 4.64
CA PHE A 34 -3.29 4.33 3.65
C PHE A 34 -4.51 3.78 4.35
N THR A 35 -5.69 4.29 3.98
CA THR A 35 -6.95 3.69 4.37
C THR A 35 -7.47 2.90 3.19
N LEU A 36 -7.64 1.60 3.41
CA LEU A 36 -8.13 0.67 2.40
C LEU A 36 -9.55 0.23 2.76
N SER A 37 -10.39 0.02 1.76
CA SER A 37 -11.73 -0.47 2.03
C SER A 37 -12.14 -1.53 1.03
N LYS A 38 -13.07 -2.37 1.47
CA LYS A 38 -13.73 -3.38 0.64
C LYS A 38 -15.14 -3.52 1.18
N ARG A 39 -16.14 -3.19 0.36
CA ARG A 39 -17.55 -3.19 0.77
C ARG A 39 -17.73 -2.22 1.93
N GLU A 40 -18.16 -2.70 3.11
CA GLU A 40 -18.40 -1.84 4.27
C GLU A 40 -17.28 -1.89 5.30
N ARG A 41 -16.16 -2.58 4.98
CA ARG A 41 -15.03 -2.71 5.88
C ARG A 41 -13.91 -1.79 5.46
N CYS A 42 -13.13 -1.34 6.45
CA CYS A 42 -12.07 -0.36 6.27
C CYS A 42 -10.92 -0.74 7.21
N GLU A 43 -9.70 -0.65 6.72
CA GLU A 43 -8.49 -0.91 7.51
C GLU A 43 -7.41 0.09 7.14
N GLU A 44 -6.57 0.43 8.10
CA GLU A 44 -5.43 1.30 7.85
C GLU A 44 -4.14 0.48 7.82
N VAL A 45 -3.19 0.95 7.01
CA VAL A 45 -1.85 0.36 6.98
C VAL A 45 -0.84 1.50 6.92
N GLU A 46 0.20 1.40 7.74
CA GLU A 46 1.29 2.37 7.76
C GLU A 46 2.51 1.76 7.11
N LEU A 47 3.04 2.45 6.08
CA LEU A 47 4.21 2.02 5.33
C LEU A 47 5.30 3.05 5.55
N THR A 48 6.49 2.60 5.94
CA THR A 48 7.58 3.52 6.22
C THR A 48 8.19 4.07 4.93
N ARG A 49 8.82 5.23 5.05
CA ARG A 49 9.54 5.83 3.92
C ARG A 49 10.58 4.85 3.36
N SER A 50 11.32 4.14 4.23
CA SER A 50 12.34 3.22 3.76
C SER A 50 11.75 2.02 3.03
N GLU A 51 10.59 1.51 3.46
CA GLU A 51 9.89 0.45 2.72
C GLU A 51 9.48 0.91 1.33
N ILE A 52 9.03 2.15 1.23
CA ILE A 52 8.65 2.75 -0.06
C ILE A 52 9.91 2.92 -0.94
N GLU A 53 10.99 3.44 -0.37
CA GLU A 53 12.24 3.64 -1.12
C GLU A 53 12.82 2.33 -1.61
N ASP A 54 12.75 1.29 -0.78
CA ASP A 54 13.21 -0.05 -1.16
C ASP A 54 12.34 -0.68 -2.26
N SER A 55 11.15 -0.15 -2.48
CA SER A 55 10.22 -0.62 -3.50
C SER A 55 10.17 0.28 -4.73
N TRP A 56 11.13 1.19 -4.90
CA TRP A 56 11.06 2.20 -5.96
C TRP A 56 11.14 1.59 -7.36
N ASP A 57 11.77 0.42 -7.47
CA ASP A 57 11.86 -0.31 -8.75
C ASP A 57 10.74 -1.35 -8.87
N TRP A 58 9.57 -1.02 -8.38
CA TRP A 58 8.44 -1.95 -8.28
C TRP A 58 7.91 -2.41 -9.64
N ARG A 59 8.07 -1.59 -10.69
CA ARG A 59 7.63 -1.97 -12.03
C ARG A 59 8.41 -3.15 -12.58
N ARG A 60 9.60 -3.39 -12.04
CA ARG A 60 10.43 -4.56 -12.37
C ARG A 60 10.25 -5.70 -11.38
N GLY A 61 9.31 -5.56 -10.45
CA GLY A 61 9.03 -6.60 -9.46
C GLY A 61 9.86 -6.50 -8.19
N ASN A 62 10.66 -5.44 -8.01
CA ASN A 62 11.50 -5.27 -6.82
C ASN A 62 10.72 -4.54 -5.74
N ILE A 63 10.11 -5.32 -4.87
CA ILE A 63 9.23 -4.80 -3.82
C ILE A 63 9.74 -5.29 -2.47
N ASP A 64 9.82 -4.37 -1.51
CA ASP A 64 10.19 -4.71 -0.14
C ASP A 64 9.25 -5.77 0.43
N SER A 65 9.81 -6.83 1.00
CA SER A 65 9.00 -7.95 1.49
C SER A 65 8.11 -7.58 2.66
N THR A 66 8.60 -6.69 3.54
CA THR A 66 7.80 -6.23 4.69
C THR A 66 6.62 -5.39 4.22
N LEU A 67 6.84 -4.50 3.25
CA LEU A 67 5.78 -3.69 2.67
C LEU A 67 4.72 -4.59 2.04
N ARG A 68 5.14 -5.58 1.25
CA ARG A 68 4.21 -6.52 0.61
C ARG A 68 3.38 -7.25 1.65
N LYS A 69 4.02 -7.76 2.71
CA LYS A 69 3.31 -8.49 3.76
C LYS A 69 2.31 -7.61 4.51
N LYS A 70 2.68 -6.35 4.77
CA LYS A 70 1.77 -5.41 5.42
C LYS A 70 0.51 -5.21 4.58
N ILE A 71 0.67 -5.01 3.28
CA ILE A 71 -0.46 -4.85 2.36
C ILE A 71 -1.33 -6.11 2.36
N GLU A 72 -0.72 -7.28 2.21
CA GLU A 72 -1.45 -8.55 2.16
C GLU A 72 -2.19 -8.81 3.45
N ASN A 73 -1.55 -8.57 4.59
CA ASN A 73 -2.19 -8.77 5.89
C ASN A 73 -3.37 -7.82 6.10
N THR A 74 -3.22 -6.57 5.66
CA THR A 74 -4.30 -5.59 5.77
C THR A 74 -5.49 -5.99 4.90
N ILE A 75 -5.24 -6.45 3.69
CA ILE A 75 -6.29 -6.93 2.79
C ILE A 75 -7.01 -8.14 3.41
N ALA A 76 -6.27 -9.02 4.06
CA ALA A 76 -6.86 -10.20 4.70
C ALA A 76 -7.84 -9.83 5.83
N GLU A 77 -7.72 -8.63 6.40
CA GLU A 77 -8.63 -8.15 7.44
C GLU A 77 -9.90 -7.50 6.87
N LEU A 78 -9.95 -7.30 5.58
CA LEU A 78 -11.11 -6.71 4.91
C LEU A 78 -12.18 -7.78 4.46
#